data_0d4ca3aa37ec1b668124c806e94b7c9e
#
_entry.id   0d4ca3aa37ec1b668124c806e94b7c9e
#
_cell.length_a   1.000
_cell.length_b   1.000
_cell.length_c   1.000
_cell.angle_alpha   90.00
_cell.angle_beta   90.00
_cell.angle_gamma   90.00
#
_symmetry.space_group_name_H-M   'P 1'
#
loop_
_entity.id
_entity.type
_entity.pdbx_description
1 polymer ?
#
loop_
_entity_poly.entity_id
_entity_poly.type
_entity_poly.pdbx_seq_one_letter_code
_entity_poly.pdbx_strand_id
1 'polypeptide(L)'
;MFNVKKYLKKTKYNLTYFFKPKIELPKKTKKFIRKETKFQDFIYQNCRPNKYDLVDLAGNLKIFGKATNNYIISKDIFSEFDFPKKKLKPAYFNIADVKVPYEASRLQYLQKAKSGVLNVDSFPLIYWNSPMDVAIRNINLIFHYFLIEEKLSAAELLNNNFELLNSYISQHYEFLKNNLEDFGNVVGNHYLVEVTSILLTIATFQFENNQNDYEYFHEELRKILKNQFYNDGTSFEGSSHYAALVTEALILCKIAIEEIDFKSELLPKIDNIIKSNRVFLSTLINDGELSQIGDNDSGRIFYFSFDEDNPLRMNWLIELIDSLYSKEEIFLVEETFFKSINMNLPKFDSYRKIIHPPIKLFTKDFNSYCFNDFGLFVWRNEDEYLSIRCGLIGQNGIGGHSHYDQLSIECFAKNQWIARDPGTGTYTDDLETRNNFRSIGYHWGPNIELEFPKEDEFDCFRLNFMSDGTTLTFNDHSFLGFAEFNGYKIYRKLSIENGIVVIEDFSKNLDLKKYTSWGETTEGIKVKFSNGYKRIS
;
A
#
# COMPACT_ATOMS: atom_id res chain seq x y z
N MET A 1 6.36 16.10 -27.19
CA MET A 1 5.51 17.20 -26.68
C MET A 1 5.29 16.92 -25.20
N PHE A 2 5.92 17.63 -24.31
CA PHE A 2 5.66 17.51 -22.87
C PHE A 2 4.16 17.67 -22.62
N ASN A 3 3.59 16.76 -21.87
CA ASN A 3 2.14 16.73 -21.65
C ASN A 3 1.76 17.91 -20.73
N VAL A 4 1.51 19.08 -21.33
CA VAL A 4 1.15 20.33 -20.62
C VAL A 4 -0.01 20.10 -19.62
N LYS A 5 -0.95 19.16 -19.94
CA LYS A 5 -2.02 18.77 -19.02
C LYS A 5 -1.48 18.10 -17.76
N LYS A 6 -0.44 17.27 -17.87
CA LYS A 6 0.19 16.60 -16.71
C LYS A 6 0.91 17.63 -15.82
N TYR A 7 1.59 18.60 -16.43
CA TYR A 7 2.23 19.70 -15.71
C TYR A 7 1.23 20.62 -14.99
N LEU A 8 0.16 21.03 -15.68
CA LEU A 8 -0.89 21.85 -15.07
C LEU A 8 -1.63 21.14 -13.93
N LYS A 9 -1.87 19.84 -14.05
CA LYS A 9 -2.43 19.03 -12.97
C LYS A 9 -1.49 18.99 -11.76
N LYS A 10 -0.18 18.82 -11.97
CA LYS A 10 0.84 18.83 -10.92
C LYS A 10 0.89 20.18 -10.17
N THR A 11 0.92 21.28 -10.91
CA THR A 11 0.95 22.63 -10.31
C THR A 11 -0.29 22.89 -9.44
N LYS A 12 -1.47 22.46 -9.90
CA LYS A 12 -2.71 22.58 -9.12
C LYS A 12 -2.68 21.73 -7.84
N TYR A 13 -2.12 20.52 -7.91
CA TYR A 13 -1.99 19.65 -6.72
C TYR A 13 -1.04 20.25 -5.68
N ASN A 14 0.15 20.71 -6.11
CA ASN A 14 1.12 21.32 -5.20
C ASN A 14 0.51 22.53 -4.50
N LEU A 15 -0.23 23.38 -5.24
CA LEU A 15 -0.96 24.51 -4.67
C LEU A 15 -2.01 24.05 -3.65
N THR A 16 -2.77 23.01 -3.95
CA THR A 16 -3.82 22.50 -3.04
C THR A 16 -3.21 21.91 -1.76
N TYR A 17 -2.06 21.21 -1.87
CA TYR A 17 -1.34 20.67 -0.71
C TYR A 17 -0.80 21.77 0.21
N PHE A 18 -0.29 22.88 -0.35
CA PHE A 18 0.16 24.04 0.42
C PHE A 18 -0.97 24.81 1.11
N PHE A 19 -2.17 24.78 0.53
CA PHE A 19 -3.36 25.44 1.06
C PHE A 19 -4.28 24.48 1.83
N LYS A 20 -3.73 23.42 2.42
CA LYS A 20 -4.52 22.53 3.30
C LYS A 20 -5.27 23.39 4.33
N PRO A 21 -6.58 23.23 4.47
CA PRO A 21 -7.33 24.02 5.43
C PRO A 21 -6.77 23.80 6.84
N LYS A 22 -6.87 24.81 7.68
CA LYS A 22 -6.44 24.72 9.07
C LYS A 22 -7.22 23.60 9.76
N ILE A 23 -6.51 22.66 10.36
CA ILE A 23 -7.12 21.57 11.12
C ILE A 23 -7.89 22.16 12.30
N GLU A 24 -9.20 21.92 12.31
CA GLU A 24 -10.09 22.34 13.40
C GLU A 24 -10.49 21.11 14.21
N LEU A 25 -10.11 21.10 15.50
CA LEU A 25 -10.55 20.06 16.41
C LEU A 25 -12.01 20.30 16.82
N PRO A 26 -12.85 19.27 16.86
CA PRO A 26 -14.25 19.38 17.27
C PRO A 26 -14.36 19.89 18.71
N LYS A 27 -15.20 20.90 18.92
CA LYS A 27 -15.43 21.51 20.24
C LYS A 27 -16.50 20.78 21.06
N LYS A 28 -17.33 19.98 20.40
CA LYS A 28 -18.42 19.22 21.03
C LYS A 28 -18.40 17.79 20.49
N THR A 29 -18.66 16.83 21.35
CA THR A 29 -18.85 15.42 20.99
C THR A 29 -20.34 15.11 20.95
N LYS A 30 -20.75 14.23 20.04
CA LYS A 30 -22.10 13.68 20.00
C LYS A 30 -22.22 12.52 20.98
N LYS A 31 -23.41 12.26 21.47
CA LYS A 31 -23.68 11.06 22.24
C LYS A 31 -23.84 9.88 21.26
N PHE A 32 -22.98 8.89 21.37
CA PHE A 32 -23.01 7.65 20.61
C PHE A 32 -23.64 6.54 21.46
N ILE A 33 -24.53 5.77 20.85
CA ILE A 33 -25.15 4.59 21.47
C ILE A 33 -24.69 3.38 20.65
N ARG A 34 -24.04 2.42 21.32
CA ARG A 34 -23.56 1.19 20.68
C ARG A 34 -24.74 0.38 20.10
N LYS A 35 -24.51 -0.26 18.93
CA LYS A 35 -25.38 -1.27 18.33
C LYS A 35 -24.77 -2.66 18.54
N GLU A 36 -25.61 -3.70 18.56
CA GLU A 36 -25.15 -5.07 18.34
C GLU A 36 -24.84 -5.23 16.85
N THR A 37 -23.65 -5.75 16.49
CA THR A 37 -23.21 -5.80 15.10
C THR A 37 -22.39 -7.05 14.79
N LYS A 38 -22.42 -7.51 13.54
CA LYS A 38 -21.56 -8.59 13.02
C LYS A 38 -20.07 -8.23 13.06
N PHE A 39 -19.74 -6.95 13.14
CA PHE A 39 -18.35 -6.50 13.32
C PHE A 39 -17.75 -7.01 14.64
N GLN A 40 -18.55 -7.15 15.67
CA GLN A 40 -18.15 -7.78 16.94
C GLN A 40 -17.67 -9.22 16.72
N ASP A 41 -18.43 -10.02 15.96
CA ASP A 41 -18.06 -11.40 15.65
C ASP A 41 -16.74 -11.44 14.84
N PHE A 42 -16.57 -10.55 13.87
CA PHE A 42 -15.34 -10.43 13.11
C PHE A 42 -14.13 -10.17 14.02
N ILE A 43 -14.26 -9.23 14.98
CA ILE A 43 -13.20 -8.93 15.96
C ILE A 43 -12.88 -10.17 16.79
N TYR A 44 -13.86 -10.82 17.36
CA TYR A 44 -13.66 -11.97 18.26
C TYR A 44 -13.05 -13.18 17.55
N GLN A 45 -13.36 -13.37 16.27
CA GLN A 45 -12.79 -14.45 15.48
C GLN A 45 -11.32 -14.18 15.09
N ASN A 46 -10.95 -12.94 14.83
CA ASN A 46 -9.67 -12.58 14.23
C ASN A 46 -8.66 -11.99 15.23
N CYS A 47 -9.11 -11.23 16.25
CA CYS A 47 -8.23 -10.65 17.26
C CYS A 47 -7.82 -11.66 18.34
N ARG A 48 -7.28 -12.81 17.94
CA ARG A 48 -6.71 -13.78 18.90
C ARG A 48 -5.32 -13.30 19.35
N PRO A 49 -4.94 -13.57 20.64
CA PRO A 49 -3.58 -13.28 21.09
C PRO A 49 -2.59 -14.05 20.23
N ASN A 50 -1.85 -13.35 19.41
CA ASN A 50 -0.89 -13.93 18.50
C ASN A 50 0.53 -13.89 19.07
N LYS A 51 1.43 -14.69 18.51
CA LYS A 51 2.83 -14.85 18.89
C LYS A 51 3.66 -13.55 18.74
N TYR A 52 3.15 -12.61 17.94
CA TYR A 52 3.84 -11.37 17.57
C TYR A 52 3.19 -10.18 18.26
N ASP A 53 3.76 -9.75 19.39
CA ASP A 53 3.27 -8.59 20.13
C ASP A 53 3.99 -7.31 19.66
N LEU A 54 3.20 -6.25 19.36
CA LEU A 54 3.72 -4.90 19.14
C LEU A 54 4.46 -4.35 20.37
N VAL A 55 4.16 -4.92 21.52
CA VAL A 55 4.78 -4.60 22.77
C VAL A 55 5.76 -5.72 23.08
N ASP A 56 7.02 -5.40 23.25
CA ASP A 56 8.03 -6.39 23.62
C ASP A 56 7.81 -6.96 25.04
N LEU A 57 8.59 -7.97 25.43
CA LEU A 57 8.50 -8.60 26.74
C LEU A 57 8.71 -7.60 27.92
N ALA A 58 9.36 -6.47 27.67
CA ALA A 58 9.58 -5.40 28.64
C ALA A 58 8.44 -4.37 28.66
N GLY A 59 7.43 -4.52 27.79
CA GLY A 59 6.31 -3.59 27.69
C GLY A 59 6.57 -2.37 26.79
N ASN A 60 7.63 -2.39 25.95
CA ASN A 60 7.92 -1.29 25.03
C ASN A 60 7.16 -1.44 23.71
N LEU A 61 6.64 -0.34 23.18
CA LEU A 61 6.05 -0.28 21.86
C LEU A 61 7.15 -0.35 20.79
N LYS A 62 6.96 -1.16 19.74
CA LYS A 62 7.85 -1.20 18.56
C LYS A 62 7.24 -0.38 17.42
N ILE A 63 8.04 0.47 16.80
CA ILE A 63 7.68 1.25 15.61
C ILE A 63 8.78 1.07 14.58
N PHE A 64 8.47 0.48 13.45
CA PHE A 64 9.43 0.10 12.40
C PHE A 64 10.63 -0.66 12.96
N GLY A 65 10.40 -1.54 13.95
CA GLY A 65 11.42 -2.35 14.60
C GLY A 65 12.18 -1.65 15.74
N LYS A 66 12.06 -0.35 15.93
CA LYS A 66 12.68 0.37 17.05
C LYS A 66 11.77 0.40 18.27
N ALA A 67 12.25 -0.10 19.40
CA ALA A 67 11.50 -0.12 20.65
C ALA A 67 11.48 1.25 21.34
N THR A 68 10.36 1.59 22.00
CA THR A 68 10.18 2.79 22.81
C THR A 68 9.29 2.48 24.00
N ASN A 69 9.62 3.03 25.15
CA ASN A 69 8.81 2.92 26.37
C ASN A 69 7.67 3.95 26.44
N ASN A 70 7.52 4.77 25.41
CA ASN A 70 6.50 5.80 25.36
C ASN A 70 5.43 5.44 24.33
N TYR A 71 4.20 5.25 24.75
CA TYR A 71 3.05 4.93 23.91
C TYR A 71 2.48 6.14 23.16
N ILE A 72 2.83 7.35 23.58
CA ILE A 72 2.45 8.58 22.89
C ILE A 72 3.70 9.31 22.46
N ILE A 73 3.99 9.27 21.17
CA ILE A 73 5.24 9.76 20.61
C ILE A 73 4.95 11.00 19.78
N SER A 74 5.45 12.15 20.23
CA SER A 74 5.38 13.41 19.47
C SER A 74 6.70 13.76 18.78
N LYS A 75 7.62 12.79 18.66
CA LYS A 75 8.92 12.94 18.02
C LYS A 75 9.20 11.84 17.00
N ASP A 76 10.12 12.11 16.09
CA ASP A 76 10.74 11.06 15.30
C ASP A 76 11.83 10.39 16.14
N ILE A 77 11.58 9.14 16.56
CA ILE A 77 12.51 8.38 17.40
C ILE A 77 13.80 7.95 16.67
N PHE A 78 13.87 8.05 15.35
CA PHE A 78 15.05 7.72 14.55
C PHE A 78 16.02 8.90 14.48
N SER A 79 15.52 10.10 14.19
CA SER A 79 16.30 11.35 14.15
C SER A 79 16.34 12.08 15.49
N GLU A 80 15.58 11.64 16.49
CA GLU A 80 15.39 12.30 17.81
C GLU A 80 14.79 13.73 17.69
N PHE A 81 14.15 14.05 16.57
CA PHE A 81 13.55 15.35 16.32
C PHE A 81 12.19 15.49 17.01
N ASP A 82 12.04 16.54 17.82
CA ASP A 82 10.77 16.90 18.46
C ASP A 82 9.92 17.79 17.53
N PHE A 83 8.73 17.31 17.16
CA PHE A 83 7.83 18.08 16.32
C PHE A 83 7.19 19.26 17.08
N PRO A 84 7.03 20.44 16.43
CA PRO A 84 6.46 21.61 17.05
C PRO A 84 5.04 21.39 17.58
N LYS A 85 4.76 21.88 18.79
CA LYS A 85 3.44 21.74 19.44
C LYS A 85 2.34 22.66 18.90
N LYS A 86 2.67 23.68 18.10
CA LYS A 86 1.69 24.72 17.70
C LYS A 86 1.53 24.88 16.20
N LYS A 87 2.56 24.65 15.40
CA LYS A 87 2.52 24.84 13.95
C LYS A 87 3.37 23.77 13.29
N LEU A 88 2.69 22.81 12.64
CA LEU A 88 3.33 21.74 11.90
C LEU A 88 3.53 22.14 10.45
N LYS A 89 4.64 21.70 9.86
CA LYS A 89 4.84 21.71 8.42
C LYS A 89 4.29 20.40 7.83
N PRO A 90 3.95 20.37 6.53
CA PRO A 90 3.55 19.14 5.85
C PRO A 90 4.64 18.05 5.88
N ALA A 91 5.91 18.45 5.78
CA ALA A 91 7.07 17.57 5.85
C ALA A 91 8.29 18.30 6.45
N TYR A 92 9.28 17.53 6.87
CA TYR A 92 10.56 18.00 7.45
C TYR A 92 11.73 17.36 6.68
N PHE A 93 11.83 17.69 5.39
CA PHE A 93 12.79 17.09 4.46
C PHE A 93 14.23 17.15 4.96
N ASN A 94 14.93 16.01 4.88
CA ASN A 94 16.31 15.80 5.37
C ASN A 94 16.51 16.12 6.87
N ILE A 95 15.43 16.11 7.66
CA ILE A 95 15.48 16.42 9.10
C ILE A 95 14.78 15.31 9.90
N ALA A 96 13.52 15.02 9.57
CA ALA A 96 12.71 14.09 10.33
C ALA A 96 11.56 13.53 9.48
N ASP A 97 11.09 12.37 9.89
CA ASP A 97 9.99 11.69 9.23
C ASP A 97 8.70 11.77 10.07
N VAL A 98 7.71 12.51 9.55
CA VAL A 98 6.38 12.62 10.16
C VAL A 98 5.65 11.27 10.23
N LYS A 99 6.03 10.30 9.38
CA LYS A 99 5.47 8.95 9.36
C LYS A 99 5.67 8.23 10.70
N VAL A 100 6.77 8.49 11.40
CA VAL A 100 7.08 7.85 12.69
C VAL A 100 6.03 8.18 13.76
N PRO A 101 5.74 9.44 14.11
CA PRO A 101 4.66 9.74 15.04
C PRO A 101 3.26 9.44 14.48
N TYR A 102 3.06 9.45 13.15
CA TYR A 102 1.79 9.02 12.54
C TYR A 102 1.55 7.54 12.80
N GLU A 103 2.53 6.67 12.59
CA GLU A 103 2.41 5.23 12.86
C GLU A 103 2.08 4.97 14.33
N ALA A 104 2.78 5.63 15.26
CA ALA A 104 2.46 5.57 16.69
C ALA A 104 1.03 6.04 17.00
N SER A 105 0.55 7.05 16.26
CA SER A 105 -0.76 7.65 16.46
C SER A 105 -1.93 6.73 16.12
N ARG A 106 -1.69 5.69 15.32
CA ARG A 106 -2.71 4.71 14.90
C ARG A 106 -3.22 3.85 16.07
N LEU A 107 -2.44 3.73 17.15
CA LEU A 107 -2.77 2.94 18.35
C LEU A 107 -3.09 1.47 18.03
N GLN A 108 -2.45 0.89 17.03
CA GLN A 108 -2.71 -0.47 16.54
C GLN A 108 -2.46 -1.56 17.59
N TYR A 109 -1.59 -1.29 18.60
CA TYR A 109 -1.38 -2.18 19.73
C TYR A 109 -2.67 -2.47 20.52
N LEU A 110 -3.68 -1.60 20.41
CA LEU A 110 -4.98 -1.80 21.08
C LEU A 110 -5.73 -3.04 20.55
N GLN A 111 -5.44 -3.49 19.33
CA GLN A 111 -6.01 -4.75 18.77
C GLN A 111 -5.51 -6.00 19.51
N LYS A 112 -4.37 -5.91 20.20
CA LYS A 112 -3.74 -7.02 20.96
C LYS A 112 -3.73 -6.79 22.47
N ALA A 113 -4.17 -5.63 22.95
CA ALA A 113 -4.10 -5.28 24.36
C ALA A 113 -5.01 -6.17 25.21
N LYS A 114 -4.42 -6.95 26.11
CA LYS A 114 -5.13 -7.85 27.04
C LYS A 114 -5.86 -7.09 28.16
N SER A 115 -5.39 -5.94 28.53
CA SER A 115 -5.99 -4.99 29.46
C SER A 115 -5.31 -3.66 29.22
N GLY A 116 -6.03 -2.59 29.19
CA GLY A 116 -5.39 -1.30 29.03
C GLY A 116 -6.42 -0.21 28.95
N VAL A 117 -6.41 0.59 29.96
CA VAL A 117 -7.07 1.87 29.94
C VAL A 117 -6.27 2.74 28.99
N LEU A 118 -6.91 3.24 27.94
CA LEU A 118 -6.35 4.34 27.18
C LEU A 118 -6.35 5.59 28.08
N ASN A 119 -5.30 5.73 28.89
CA ASN A 119 -5.18 6.86 29.81
C ASN A 119 -4.45 8.00 29.09
N VAL A 120 -5.16 8.68 28.24
CA VAL A 120 -4.65 9.82 27.46
C VAL A 120 -5.59 11.00 27.66
N ASP A 121 -5.15 12.01 28.37
CA ASP A 121 -5.95 13.23 28.55
C ASP A 121 -6.21 13.97 27.23
N SER A 122 -5.24 13.91 26.30
CA SER A 122 -5.37 14.50 24.97
C SER A 122 -4.29 13.97 24.01
N PHE A 123 -4.62 13.85 22.73
CA PHE A 123 -3.64 13.51 21.71
C PHE A 123 -2.82 14.73 21.28
N PRO A 124 -1.48 14.56 21.06
CA PRO A 124 -0.62 15.63 20.55
C PRO A 124 -1.12 16.17 19.20
N LEU A 125 -0.84 17.44 18.89
CA LEU A 125 -1.27 18.06 17.63
C LEU A 125 -0.80 17.27 16.39
N ILE A 126 0.40 16.69 16.43
CA ILE A 126 0.94 15.87 15.33
C ILE A 126 0.02 14.69 14.99
N TYR A 127 -0.73 14.14 15.95
CA TYR A 127 -1.67 13.04 15.75
C TYR A 127 -2.94 13.43 14.98
N TRP A 128 -3.19 14.73 14.78
CA TRP A 128 -4.32 15.27 14.04
C TRP A 128 -3.93 15.83 12.67
N ASN A 129 -2.64 15.71 12.30
CA ASN A 129 -2.13 16.32 11.07
C ASN A 129 -2.38 15.47 9.82
N SER A 130 -2.64 14.18 9.96
CA SER A 130 -2.99 13.25 8.87
C SER A 130 -4.37 12.66 9.13
N PRO A 131 -5.41 13.03 8.37
CA PRO A 131 -6.75 12.47 8.50
C PRO A 131 -6.79 10.96 8.34
N MET A 132 -6.01 10.37 7.42
CA MET A 132 -5.92 8.92 7.29
C MET A 132 -5.45 8.24 8.59
N ASP A 133 -4.43 8.79 9.27
CA ASP A 133 -3.95 8.22 10.53
C ASP A 133 -4.97 8.42 11.67
N VAL A 134 -5.75 9.51 11.64
CA VAL A 134 -6.92 9.69 12.52
C VAL A 134 -7.98 8.62 12.24
N ALA A 135 -8.22 8.29 10.98
CA ALA A 135 -9.18 7.27 10.59
C ALA A 135 -8.74 5.87 11.06
N ILE A 136 -7.48 5.49 10.85
CA ILE A 136 -6.94 4.22 11.36
C ILE A 136 -7.01 4.17 12.89
N ARG A 137 -6.67 5.26 13.58
CA ARG A 137 -6.81 5.34 15.03
C ARG A 137 -8.27 5.16 15.47
N ASN A 138 -9.22 5.78 14.79
CA ASN A 138 -10.64 5.60 15.10
C ASN A 138 -11.10 4.15 14.93
N ILE A 139 -10.67 3.47 13.86
CA ILE A 139 -10.89 2.03 13.66
C ILE A 139 -10.34 1.24 14.85
N ASN A 140 -9.12 1.54 15.29
CA ASN A 140 -8.49 0.85 16.43
C ASN A 140 -9.17 1.15 17.77
N LEU A 141 -9.72 2.34 17.97
CA LEU A 141 -10.55 2.66 19.13
C LEU A 141 -11.86 1.85 19.12
N ILE A 142 -12.47 1.66 17.95
CA ILE A 142 -13.68 0.82 17.81
C ILE A 142 -13.33 -0.65 18.09
N PHE A 143 -12.23 -1.19 17.55
CA PHE A 143 -11.75 -2.52 17.87
C PHE A 143 -11.56 -2.70 19.39
N HIS A 144 -10.88 -1.75 20.00
CA HIS A 144 -10.60 -1.78 21.44
C HIS A 144 -11.87 -1.72 22.28
N TYR A 145 -12.88 -0.94 21.85
CA TYR A 145 -14.18 -0.86 22.52
C TYR A 145 -14.82 -2.25 22.65
N PHE A 146 -14.87 -3.03 21.59
CA PHE A 146 -15.44 -4.38 21.61
C PHE A 146 -14.57 -5.39 22.36
N LEU A 147 -13.24 -5.31 22.24
CA LEU A 147 -12.32 -6.21 22.93
C LEU A 147 -12.34 -6.04 24.46
N ILE A 148 -12.52 -4.81 24.94
CA ILE A 148 -12.66 -4.54 26.39
C ILE A 148 -13.97 -5.12 26.90
N GLU A 149 -15.05 -4.97 26.16
CA GLU A 149 -16.37 -5.45 26.55
C GLU A 149 -16.41 -6.98 26.74
N GLU A 150 -15.74 -7.74 25.89
CA GLU A 150 -15.64 -9.20 26.03
C GLU A 150 -14.92 -9.63 27.32
N LYS A 151 -13.98 -8.82 27.82
CA LYS A 151 -13.03 -9.23 28.86
C LYS A 151 -13.38 -8.70 30.25
N LEU A 152 -14.24 -7.70 30.37
CA LEU A 152 -14.54 -7.05 31.64
C LEU A 152 -15.84 -7.59 32.26
N SER A 153 -15.83 -7.79 33.57
CA SER A 153 -17.04 -8.03 34.35
C SER A 153 -17.98 -6.81 34.31
N ALA A 154 -19.29 -7.05 34.51
CA ALA A 154 -20.29 -5.97 34.53
C ALA A 154 -19.96 -4.81 35.48
N ALA A 155 -19.22 -5.07 36.58
CA ALA A 155 -18.79 -4.06 37.55
C ALA A 155 -17.61 -3.21 37.03
N GLU A 156 -16.72 -3.78 36.21
CA GLU A 156 -15.59 -3.09 35.58
C GLU A 156 -16.05 -2.26 34.36
N LEU A 157 -17.11 -2.71 33.67
CA LEU A 157 -17.77 -1.99 32.56
C LEU A 157 -18.39 -0.65 33.02
N LEU A 158 -18.81 -0.55 34.28
CA LEU A 158 -19.39 0.67 34.87
C LEU A 158 -18.34 1.74 35.20
N ASN A 159 -17.06 1.43 35.10
CA ASN A 159 -15.99 2.43 35.29
C ASN A 159 -15.80 3.27 34.02
N ASN A 160 -15.60 4.57 34.18
CA ASN A 160 -15.46 5.71 33.23
C ASN A 160 -14.80 5.47 31.85
N ASN A 161 -14.27 4.29 31.55
CA ASN A 161 -13.48 4.02 30.35
C ASN A 161 -14.31 4.00 29.06
N PHE A 162 -15.57 3.51 29.11
CA PHE A 162 -16.45 3.47 27.94
C PHE A 162 -16.94 4.87 27.55
N GLU A 163 -17.22 5.73 28.51
CA GLU A 163 -17.58 7.13 28.22
C GLU A 163 -16.42 7.88 27.58
N LEU A 164 -15.19 7.62 28.02
CA LEU A 164 -13.99 8.21 27.44
C LEU A 164 -13.76 7.69 26.01
N LEU A 165 -13.87 6.37 25.76
CA LEU A 165 -13.76 5.79 24.42
C LEU A 165 -14.85 6.31 23.48
N ASN A 166 -16.10 6.39 23.93
CA ASN A 166 -17.18 6.98 23.18
C ASN A 166 -16.89 8.45 22.82
N SER A 167 -16.36 9.21 23.76
CA SER A 167 -15.96 10.59 23.52
C SER A 167 -14.88 10.69 22.45
N TYR A 168 -13.85 9.85 22.51
CA TYR A 168 -12.80 9.81 21.48
C TYR A 168 -13.34 9.39 20.12
N ILE A 169 -14.10 8.30 20.02
CA ILE A 169 -14.70 7.85 18.76
C ILE A 169 -15.56 8.96 18.15
N SER A 170 -16.40 9.61 18.95
CA SER A 170 -17.22 10.73 18.52
C SER A 170 -16.38 11.92 18.04
N GLN A 171 -15.29 12.26 18.73
CA GLN A 171 -14.38 13.32 18.35
C GLN A 171 -13.68 13.02 17.02
N HIS A 172 -13.20 11.78 16.83
CA HIS A 172 -12.55 11.35 15.58
C HIS A 172 -13.52 11.36 14.41
N TYR A 173 -14.74 10.86 14.60
CA TYR A 173 -15.81 10.90 13.60
C TYR A 173 -16.11 12.32 13.12
N GLU A 174 -16.33 13.25 14.06
CA GLU A 174 -16.60 14.66 13.70
C GLU A 174 -15.37 15.33 13.06
N PHE A 175 -14.15 14.97 13.51
CA PHE A 175 -12.94 15.46 12.88
C PHE A 175 -12.85 15.00 11.43
N LEU A 176 -13.04 13.71 11.14
CA LEU A 176 -12.96 13.16 9.80
C LEU A 176 -13.97 13.80 8.85
N LYS A 177 -15.23 13.96 9.26
CA LYS A 177 -16.26 14.62 8.45
C LYS A 177 -15.89 16.04 8.01
N ASN A 178 -15.07 16.74 8.79
CA ASN A 178 -14.67 18.13 8.52
C ASN A 178 -13.27 18.26 7.90
N ASN A 179 -12.52 17.19 7.76
CA ASN A 179 -11.12 17.22 7.31
C ASN A 179 -10.78 16.13 6.28
N LEU A 180 -11.74 15.73 5.45
CA LEU A 180 -11.55 14.71 4.43
C LEU A 180 -10.45 15.08 3.42
N GLU A 181 -9.67 14.09 2.99
CA GLU A 181 -8.67 14.27 1.94
C GLU A 181 -9.28 13.98 0.54
N ASP A 182 -10.44 14.60 0.27
CA ASP A 182 -11.19 14.51 -0.99
C ASP A 182 -10.73 15.50 -2.06
N PHE A 183 -9.62 16.18 -1.82
CA PHE A 183 -9.14 17.31 -2.63
C PHE A 183 -7.96 16.90 -3.54
N GLY A 184 -7.80 17.70 -4.58
CA GLY A 184 -6.69 17.50 -5.53
C GLY A 184 -7.13 16.78 -6.80
N ASN A 185 -6.13 16.45 -7.63
CA ASN A 185 -6.38 15.75 -8.91
C ASN A 185 -6.40 14.23 -8.75
N VAL A 186 -5.99 13.74 -7.59
CA VAL A 186 -5.95 12.33 -7.24
C VAL A 186 -6.42 12.21 -5.80
N VAL A 187 -7.53 11.53 -5.66
CA VAL A 187 -8.08 11.10 -4.38
C VAL A 187 -7.68 9.64 -4.21
N GLY A 188 -6.76 9.36 -3.31
CA GLY A 188 -6.11 8.05 -3.17
C GLY A 188 -6.58 7.25 -1.95
N ASN A 189 -5.72 6.34 -1.52
CA ASN A 189 -5.96 5.43 -0.40
C ASN A 189 -6.36 6.14 0.90
N HIS A 190 -5.83 7.34 1.18
CA HIS A 190 -6.20 8.13 2.37
C HIS A 190 -7.71 8.32 2.47
N TYR A 191 -8.34 8.80 1.39
CA TYR A 191 -9.77 9.05 1.36
C TYR A 191 -10.60 7.76 1.51
N LEU A 192 -10.16 6.63 0.92
CA LEU A 192 -10.82 5.34 1.13
C LEU A 192 -10.81 4.95 2.61
N VAL A 193 -9.66 5.08 3.29
CA VAL A 193 -9.53 4.72 4.71
C VAL A 193 -10.38 5.63 5.60
N GLU A 194 -10.47 6.92 5.28
CA GLU A 194 -11.32 7.89 5.97
C GLU A 194 -12.81 7.53 5.85
N VAL A 195 -13.26 7.26 4.62
CA VAL A 195 -14.65 6.83 4.35
C VAL A 195 -14.94 5.48 5.05
N THR A 196 -13.98 4.54 5.03
CA THR A 196 -14.09 3.26 5.75
C THR A 196 -14.32 3.47 7.24
N SER A 197 -13.53 4.33 7.87
CA SER A 197 -13.64 4.63 9.30
C SER A 197 -15.00 5.24 9.66
N ILE A 198 -15.51 6.14 8.82
CA ILE A 198 -16.81 6.77 9.00
C ILE A 198 -17.93 5.74 8.86
N LEU A 199 -17.93 4.92 7.80
CA LEU A 199 -18.93 3.88 7.58
C LEU A 199 -18.93 2.85 8.70
N LEU A 200 -17.75 2.43 9.18
CA LEU A 200 -17.64 1.53 10.32
C LEU A 200 -18.22 2.15 11.60
N THR A 201 -17.98 3.44 11.83
CA THR A 201 -18.58 4.16 12.97
C THR A 201 -20.11 4.19 12.88
N ILE A 202 -20.66 4.44 11.69
CA ILE A 202 -22.10 4.42 11.44
C ILE A 202 -22.69 3.02 11.66
N ALA A 203 -22.00 1.97 11.24
CA ALA A 203 -22.42 0.59 11.42
C ALA A 203 -22.47 0.20 12.91
N THR A 204 -21.50 0.65 13.70
CA THR A 204 -21.29 0.22 15.09
C THR A 204 -22.01 1.07 16.13
N PHE A 205 -22.31 2.33 15.83
CA PHE A 205 -22.97 3.24 16.76
C PHE A 205 -24.19 3.92 16.15
N GLN A 206 -25.16 4.24 17.01
CA GLN A 206 -26.31 5.07 16.67
C GLN A 206 -26.15 6.48 17.24
N PHE A 207 -26.40 7.49 16.42
CA PHE A 207 -26.34 8.91 16.77
C PHE A 207 -27.24 9.73 15.83
N GLU A 208 -27.38 11.02 16.10
CA GLU A 208 -28.18 11.92 15.27
C GLU A 208 -27.59 11.99 13.84
N ASN A 209 -28.47 11.94 12.83
CA ASN A 209 -28.16 12.01 11.39
C ASN A 209 -27.43 10.77 10.80
N ASN A 210 -27.40 9.62 11.48
CA ASN A 210 -26.77 8.39 10.96
C ASN A 210 -27.16 8.09 9.51
N GLN A 211 -28.45 8.17 9.18
CA GLN A 211 -28.96 7.81 7.87
C GLN A 211 -28.45 8.75 6.76
N ASN A 212 -28.49 10.07 7.00
CA ASN A 212 -28.02 11.06 6.02
C ASN A 212 -26.51 10.93 5.79
N ASP A 213 -25.76 10.70 6.88
CA ASP A 213 -24.31 10.49 6.80
C ASP A 213 -24.01 9.18 6.03
N TYR A 214 -24.78 8.11 6.27
CA TYR A 214 -24.64 6.86 5.51
C TYR A 214 -24.86 7.07 4.01
N GLU A 215 -25.97 7.71 3.62
CA GLU A 215 -26.29 7.96 2.21
C GLU A 215 -25.18 8.75 1.50
N TYR A 216 -24.64 9.77 2.17
CA TYR A 216 -23.55 10.56 1.64
C TYR A 216 -22.27 9.72 1.46
N PHE A 217 -21.81 9.00 2.51
CA PHE A 217 -20.56 8.23 2.44
C PHE A 217 -20.68 6.95 1.62
N HIS A 218 -21.87 6.38 1.48
CA HIS A 218 -22.13 5.30 0.53
C HIS A 218 -21.93 5.77 -0.93
N GLU A 219 -22.38 6.99 -1.27
CA GLU A 219 -22.13 7.56 -2.60
C GLU A 219 -20.66 7.93 -2.80
N GLU A 220 -19.96 8.41 -1.77
CA GLU A 220 -18.52 8.64 -1.85
C GLU A 220 -17.74 7.33 -2.05
N LEU A 221 -18.12 6.25 -1.36
CA LEU A 221 -17.53 4.93 -1.60
C LEU A 221 -17.76 4.45 -3.03
N ARG A 222 -18.96 4.68 -3.62
CA ARG A 222 -19.22 4.39 -5.04
C ARG A 222 -18.22 5.07 -5.97
N LYS A 223 -17.92 6.36 -5.74
CA LYS A 223 -16.93 7.12 -6.51
C LYS A 223 -15.52 6.58 -6.32
N ILE A 224 -15.15 6.23 -5.09
CA ILE A 224 -13.85 5.62 -4.76
C ILE A 224 -13.68 4.30 -5.52
N LEU A 225 -14.66 3.38 -5.42
CA LEU A 225 -14.61 2.09 -6.12
C LEU A 225 -14.50 2.22 -7.65
N LYS A 226 -15.01 3.31 -8.21
CA LYS A 226 -14.90 3.60 -9.64
C LYS A 226 -13.54 4.14 -10.05
N ASN A 227 -12.92 4.95 -9.19
CA ASN A 227 -11.77 5.77 -9.56
C ASN A 227 -10.43 5.20 -9.08
N GLN A 228 -10.43 4.39 -8.01
CA GLN A 228 -9.20 3.86 -7.39
C GLN A 228 -8.94 2.38 -7.71
N PHE A 229 -9.86 1.73 -8.40
CA PHE A 229 -9.70 0.34 -8.81
C PHE A 229 -9.93 0.20 -10.31
N TYR A 230 -9.08 -0.58 -10.95
CA TYR A 230 -9.19 -0.88 -12.37
C TYR A 230 -10.32 -1.88 -12.65
N ASN A 231 -10.61 -2.12 -13.91
CA ASN A 231 -11.67 -3.06 -14.31
C ASN A 231 -11.35 -4.50 -13.91
N ASP A 232 -10.08 -4.86 -13.84
CA ASP A 232 -9.63 -6.17 -13.36
C ASP A 232 -9.63 -6.28 -11.83
N GLY A 233 -9.99 -5.21 -11.12
CA GLY A 233 -10.06 -5.13 -9.66
C GLY A 233 -8.75 -4.77 -8.97
N THR A 234 -7.64 -4.65 -9.69
CA THR A 234 -6.38 -4.21 -9.09
C THR A 234 -6.39 -2.73 -8.72
N SER A 235 -5.58 -2.35 -7.73
CA SER A 235 -5.52 -0.97 -7.25
C SER A 235 -4.72 -0.07 -8.20
N PHE A 236 -5.18 1.17 -8.36
CA PHE A 236 -4.49 2.19 -9.17
C PHE A 236 -3.24 2.78 -8.50
N GLU A 237 -2.96 2.44 -7.24
CA GLU A 237 -1.87 3.05 -6.45
C GLU A 237 -0.46 2.76 -6.99
N GLY A 238 -0.30 1.71 -7.83
CA GLY A 238 1.00 1.35 -8.42
C GLY A 238 1.96 0.67 -7.44
N SER A 239 1.47 0.19 -6.31
CA SER A 239 2.23 -0.48 -5.27
C SER A 239 1.51 -1.74 -4.78
N SER A 240 2.26 -2.81 -4.56
CA SER A 240 1.75 -4.06 -4.00
C SER A 240 1.33 -3.91 -2.53
N HIS A 241 2.08 -3.14 -1.73
CA HIS A 241 1.77 -2.94 -0.32
C HIS A 241 0.58 -1.98 -0.11
N TYR A 242 0.45 -0.96 -0.95
CA TYR A 242 -0.77 -0.13 -0.93
C TYR A 242 -2.00 -0.90 -1.45
N ALA A 243 -1.83 -1.85 -2.38
CA ALA A 243 -2.92 -2.77 -2.75
C ALA A 243 -3.39 -3.62 -1.55
N ALA A 244 -2.46 -4.08 -0.70
CA ALA A 244 -2.81 -4.77 0.53
C ALA A 244 -3.58 -3.84 1.51
N LEU A 245 -3.09 -2.62 1.75
CA LEU A 245 -3.74 -1.64 2.64
C LEU A 245 -5.17 -1.30 2.21
N VAL A 246 -5.40 -1.05 0.92
CA VAL A 246 -6.75 -0.74 0.42
C VAL A 246 -7.67 -1.97 0.46
N THR A 247 -7.11 -3.18 0.36
CA THR A 247 -7.89 -4.42 0.52
C THR A 247 -8.36 -4.60 1.96
N GLU A 248 -7.51 -4.30 2.95
CA GLU A 248 -7.91 -4.27 4.37
C GLU A 248 -9.05 -3.27 4.62
N ALA A 249 -8.96 -2.07 4.03
CA ALA A 249 -10.02 -1.07 4.10
C ALA A 249 -11.33 -1.58 3.49
N LEU A 250 -11.26 -2.23 2.32
CA LEU A 250 -12.46 -2.77 1.65
C LEU A 250 -13.12 -3.91 2.44
N ILE A 251 -12.35 -4.76 3.14
CA ILE A 251 -12.91 -5.77 4.04
C ILE A 251 -13.77 -5.10 5.12
N LEU A 252 -13.28 -4.01 5.73
CA LEU A 252 -14.06 -3.26 6.72
C LEU A 252 -15.26 -2.53 6.09
N CYS A 253 -15.13 -1.98 4.88
CA CYS A 253 -16.25 -1.42 4.14
C CYS A 253 -17.35 -2.46 3.89
N LYS A 254 -16.96 -3.67 3.45
CA LYS A 254 -17.89 -4.79 3.24
C LYS A 254 -18.69 -5.07 4.51
N ILE A 255 -17.99 -5.30 5.63
CA ILE A 255 -18.62 -5.59 6.92
C ILE A 255 -19.56 -4.45 7.34
N ALA A 256 -19.14 -3.19 7.21
CA ALA A 256 -19.95 -2.04 7.56
C ALA A 256 -21.21 -1.90 6.69
N ILE A 257 -21.07 -2.08 5.37
CA ILE A 257 -22.21 -2.02 4.44
C ILE A 257 -23.17 -3.18 4.66
N GLU A 258 -22.69 -4.40 4.85
CA GLU A 258 -23.54 -5.57 5.14
C GLU A 258 -24.36 -5.40 6.41
N GLU A 259 -23.81 -4.70 7.41
CA GLU A 259 -24.50 -4.39 8.67
C GLU A 259 -25.60 -3.34 8.49
N ILE A 260 -25.35 -2.31 7.68
CA ILE A 260 -26.29 -1.18 7.49
C ILE A 260 -27.33 -1.51 6.41
N ASP A 261 -26.88 -2.03 5.27
CA ASP A 261 -27.69 -2.30 4.08
C ASP A 261 -27.15 -3.53 3.32
N PHE A 262 -27.56 -4.73 3.75
CA PHE A 262 -27.13 -6.00 3.14
C PHE A 262 -27.60 -6.19 1.68
N LYS A 263 -28.44 -5.30 1.14
CA LYS A 263 -28.89 -5.29 -0.26
C LYS A 263 -28.15 -4.24 -1.11
N SER A 264 -27.17 -3.57 -0.55
CA SER A 264 -26.41 -2.55 -1.27
C SER A 264 -25.80 -3.11 -2.55
N GLU A 265 -26.00 -2.39 -3.67
CA GLU A 265 -25.43 -2.72 -4.97
C GLU A 265 -23.90 -2.55 -5.01
N LEU A 266 -23.28 -1.97 -3.98
CA LEU A 266 -21.82 -1.88 -3.87
C LEU A 266 -21.18 -3.19 -3.43
N LEU A 267 -21.89 -4.06 -2.69
CA LEU A 267 -21.35 -5.31 -2.16
C LEU A 267 -20.76 -6.22 -3.24
N PRO A 268 -21.47 -6.55 -4.34
CA PRO A 268 -20.88 -7.40 -5.39
C PRO A 268 -19.61 -6.81 -5.99
N LYS A 269 -19.50 -5.48 -6.10
CA LYS A 269 -18.31 -4.81 -6.61
C LYS A 269 -17.16 -4.87 -5.61
N ILE A 270 -17.44 -4.64 -4.33
CA ILE A 270 -16.44 -4.76 -3.25
C ILE A 270 -15.91 -6.20 -3.20
N ASP A 271 -16.80 -7.20 -3.24
CA ASP A 271 -16.44 -8.61 -3.26
C ASP A 271 -15.53 -8.97 -4.43
N ASN A 272 -15.86 -8.50 -5.63
CA ASN A 272 -15.03 -8.74 -6.81
C ASN A 272 -13.64 -8.12 -6.66
N ILE A 273 -13.54 -6.88 -6.15
CA ILE A 273 -12.26 -6.21 -5.92
C ILE A 273 -11.42 -6.95 -4.87
N ILE A 274 -12.02 -7.37 -3.74
CA ILE A 274 -11.31 -8.11 -2.70
C ILE A 274 -10.77 -9.44 -3.26
N LYS A 275 -11.59 -10.20 -4.01
CA LYS A 275 -11.19 -11.46 -4.65
C LYS A 275 -10.07 -11.24 -5.69
N SER A 276 -10.16 -10.19 -6.51
CA SER A 276 -9.11 -9.83 -7.47
C SER A 276 -7.79 -9.48 -6.79
N ASN A 277 -7.84 -8.68 -5.72
CA ASN A 277 -6.64 -8.36 -4.96
C ASN A 277 -6.09 -9.58 -4.20
N ARG A 278 -6.95 -10.51 -3.75
CA ARG A 278 -6.48 -11.79 -3.19
C ARG A 278 -5.63 -12.55 -4.20
N VAL A 279 -6.10 -12.68 -5.45
CA VAL A 279 -5.35 -13.34 -6.53
C VAL A 279 -4.06 -12.57 -6.82
N PHE A 280 -4.14 -11.24 -7.01
CA PHE A 280 -2.98 -10.38 -7.24
C PHE A 280 -1.92 -10.54 -6.14
N LEU A 281 -2.30 -10.34 -4.88
CA LEU A 281 -1.36 -10.40 -3.76
C LEU A 281 -0.76 -11.80 -3.57
N SER A 282 -1.57 -12.87 -3.64
CA SER A 282 -1.07 -14.23 -3.50
C SER A 282 -0.09 -14.62 -4.60
N THR A 283 -0.29 -14.09 -5.81
CA THR A 283 0.63 -14.29 -6.94
C THR A 283 2.00 -13.65 -6.69
N LEU A 284 2.08 -12.63 -5.83
CA LEU A 284 3.31 -11.90 -5.51
C LEU A 284 4.00 -12.37 -4.21
N ILE A 285 3.39 -13.30 -3.48
CA ILE A 285 3.99 -13.82 -2.23
C ILE A 285 4.98 -14.94 -2.56
N ASN A 286 6.23 -14.80 -2.06
CA ASN A 286 7.28 -15.78 -2.15
C ASN A 286 7.88 -16.00 -0.75
N ASP A 287 7.96 -17.24 -0.29
CA ASP A 287 8.36 -17.61 1.08
C ASP A 287 7.60 -16.82 2.17
N GLY A 288 6.33 -16.53 1.92
CA GLY A 288 5.47 -15.76 2.81
C GLY A 288 5.62 -14.24 2.72
N GLU A 289 6.61 -13.73 2.00
CA GLU A 289 6.89 -12.31 1.83
C GLU A 289 6.26 -11.76 0.54
N LEU A 290 5.55 -10.64 0.65
CA LEU A 290 5.01 -9.90 -0.49
C LEU A 290 6.13 -9.15 -1.21
N SER A 291 6.17 -9.28 -2.51
CA SER A 291 7.02 -8.47 -3.40
C SER A 291 6.77 -6.96 -3.22
N GLN A 292 7.83 -6.14 -3.22
CA GLN A 292 7.77 -4.72 -2.84
C GLN A 292 7.65 -3.78 -4.04
N ILE A 293 6.84 -4.12 -5.05
CA ILE A 293 6.64 -3.27 -6.22
C ILE A 293 6.09 -1.91 -5.78
N GLY A 294 6.79 -0.84 -6.17
CA GLY A 294 6.47 0.52 -5.75
C GLY A 294 6.70 0.78 -4.26
N ASP A 295 6.05 1.79 -3.71
CA ASP A 295 6.25 2.17 -2.31
C ASP A 295 5.74 1.12 -1.33
N ASN A 296 6.54 0.90 -0.28
CA ASN A 296 6.16 0.15 0.92
C ASN A 296 6.49 0.97 2.15
N ASP A 297 5.48 1.52 2.78
CA ASP A 297 5.60 2.26 4.04
C ASP A 297 5.31 1.40 5.28
N SER A 298 5.17 0.09 5.11
CA SER A 298 4.77 -0.88 6.13
C SER A 298 3.41 -0.56 6.79
N GLY A 299 2.59 0.29 6.15
CA GLY A 299 1.29 0.69 6.64
C GLY A 299 0.29 -0.46 6.66
N ARG A 300 -0.52 -0.56 7.73
CA ARG A 300 -1.53 -1.59 7.97
C ARG A 300 -2.72 -0.99 8.71
N ILE A 301 -3.89 -1.57 8.49
CA ILE A 301 -5.07 -1.34 9.35
C ILE A 301 -5.15 -2.47 10.37
N PHE A 302 -5.04 -3.72 9.93
CA PHE A 302 -5.08 -4.89 10.80
C PHE A 302 -3.71 -5.21 11.39
N TYR A 303 -3.68 -5.37 12.70
CA TYR A 303 -2.45 -5.69 13.44
C TYR A 303 -2.50 -7.01 14.21
N PHE A 304 -3.67 -7.63 14.31
CA PHE A 304 -3.86 -8.86 15.07
C PHE A 304 -3.08 -10.07 14.52
N SER A 305 -2.72 -10.05 13.24
CA SER A 305 -1.92 -11.11 12.60
C SER A 305 -0.59 -10.60 12.02
N PHE A 306 -0.27 -9.32 12.21
CA PHE A 306 0.94 -8.70 11.67
C PHE A 306 2.19 -9.16 12.41
N ASP A 307 3.25 -9.48 11.65
CA ASP A 307 4.58 -9.83 12.15
C ASP A 307 5.47 -8.58 12.11
N GLU A 308 5.68 -7.96 13.28
CA GLU A 308 6.55 -6.78 13.37
C GLU A 308 8.02 -7.12 13.09
N ASP A 309 8.47 -8.34 13.31
CA ASP A 309 9.85 -8.73 13.03
C ASP A 309 10.07 -8.98 11.52
N ASN A 310 9.02 -9.36 10.81
CA ASN A 310 9.03 -9.46 9.34
C ASN A 310 7.78 -8.80 8.72
N PRO A 311 7.78 -7.46 8.52
CA PRO A 311 6.62 -6.72 8.02
C PRO A 311 6.26 -7.01 6.56
N LEU A 312 7.10 -7.78 5.83
CA LEU A 312 6.81 -8.21 4.46
C LEU A 312 5.91 -9.44 4.41
N ARG A 313 5.77 -10.19 5.50
CA ARG A 313 4.88 -11.36 5.57
C ARG A 313 3.42 -10.95 5.43
N MET A 314 2.75 -11.55 4.42
CA MET A 314 1.39 -11.18 4.04
C MET A 314 0.42 -12.37 3.95
N ASN A 315 0.86 -13.59 4.26
CA ASN A 315 -0.02 -14.78 4.22
C ASN A 315 -1.28 -14.61 5.06
N TRP A 316 -1.17 -13.90 6.19
CA TRP A 316 -2.31 -13.65 7.08
C TRP A 316 -3.47 -12.91 6.38
N LEU A 317 -3.18 -11.99 5.44
CA LEU A 317 -4.22 -11.28 4.68
C LEU A 317 -4.89 -12.22 3.68
N ILE A 318 -4.12 -13.10 3.04
CA ILE A 318 -4.65 -14.12 2.14
C ILE A 318 -5.56 -15.08 2.92
N GLU A 319 -5.10 -15.58 4.07
CA GLU A 319 -5.88 -16.46 4.95
C GLU A 319 -7.17 -15.78 5.44
N LEU A 320 -7.11 -14.50 5.78
CA LEU A 320 -8.29 -13.73 6.15
C LEU A 320 -9.30 -13.67 5.00
N ILE A 321 -8.86 -13.35 3.77
CA ILE A 321 -9.75 -13.28 2.61
C ILE A 321 -10.31 -14.67 2.28
N ASP A 322 -9.49 -15.73 2.35
CA ASP A 322 -9.93 -17.11 2.13
C ASP A 322 -10.95 -17.60 3.18
N SER A 323 -11.03 -16.94 4.34
CA SER A 323 -12.09 -17.18 5.31
C SER A 323 -13.43 -16.53 4.95
N LEU A 324 -13.43 -15.56 4.04
CA LEU A 324 -14.63 -14.82 3.61
C LEU A 324 -15.26 -15.38 2.32
N TYR A 325 -14.50 -16.11 1.51
CA TYR A 325 -14.94 -16.59 0.19
C TYR A 325 -14.60 -18.06 -0.03
N SER A 326 -15.41 -18.76 -0.82
CA SER A 326 -15.13 -20.13 -1.23
C SER A 326 -13.97 -20.19 -2.25
N LYS A 327 -13.34 -21.37 -2.33
CA LYS A 327 -12.27 -21.60 -3.33
C LYS A 327 -12.78 -21.43 -4.76
N GLU A 328 -14.03 -21.84 -5.04
CA GLU A 328 -14.68 -21.71 -6.34
C GLU A 328 -14.85 -20.25 -6.73
N GLU A 329 -15.27 -19.38 -5.79
CA GLU A 329 -15.41 -17.94 -6.05
C GLU A 329 -14.07 -17.27 -6.37
N ILE A 330 -13.01 -17.66 -5.65
CA ILE A 330 -11.66 -17.16 -5.91
C ILE A 330 -11.17 -17.67 -7.28
N PHE A 331 -11.34 -18.94 -7.58
CA PHE A 331 -10.89 -19.54 -8.85
C PHE A 331 -11.56 -18.90 -10.06
N LEU A 332 -12.85 -18.60 -10.01
CA LEU A 332 -13.56 -17.90 -11.09
C LEU A 332 -12.96 -16.51 -11.38
N VAL A 333 -12.46 -15.82 -10.38
CA VAL A 333 -11.76 -14.54 -10.55
C VAL A 333 -10.34 -14.76 -11.07
N GLU A 334 -9.63 -15.77 -10.56
CA GLU A 334 -8.28 -16.12 -10.99
C GLU A 334 -8.21 -16.42 -12.49
N GLU A 335 -9.19 -17.17 -13.03
CA GLU A 335 -9.27 -17.46 -14.48
C GLU A 335 -9.31 -16.18 -15.35
N THR A 336 -9.80 -15.07 -14.81
CA THR A 336 -9.84 -13.81 -15.55
C THR A 336 -8.46 -13.22 -15.82
N PHE A 337 -7.43 -13.67 -15.09
CA PHE A 337 -6.04 -13.23 -15.25
C PHE A 337 -5.22 -14.16 -16.16
N PHE A 338 -5.74 -15.32 -16.58
CA PHE A 338 -5.11 -16.19 -17.58
C PHE A 338 -5.37 -15.67 -18.98
N LYS A 339 -4.72 -14.55 -19.34
CA LYS A 339 -4.94 -13.85 -20.61
C LYS A 339 -3.62 -13.66 -21.34
N SER A 340 -3.71 -13.68 -22.67
CA SER A 340 -2.60 -13.33 -23.54
C SER A 340 -2.82 -11.97 -24.19
N ILE A 341 -1.73 -11.25 -24.41
CA ILE A 341 -1.70 -10.02 -25.21
C ILE A 341 -0.95 -10.30 -26.50
N ASN A 342 -1.51 -9.87 -27.64
CA ASN A 342 -0.87 -10.03 -28.93
C ASN A 342 -1.15 -8.80 -29.80
N MET A 343 -0.16 -7.93 -29.92
CA MET A 343 -0.20 -6.73 -30.75
C MET A 343 0.82 -6.82 -31.89
N ASN A 344 0.74 -5.90 -32.83
CA ASN A 344 1.70 -5.82 -33.93
C ASN A 344 3.12 -5.56 -33.42
N LEU A 345 4.06 -6.40 -33.83
CA LEU A 345 5.43 -6.33 -33.38
C LEU A 345 6.25 -5.36 -34.23
N PRO A 346 7.13 -4.55 -33.63
CA PRO A 346 8.11 -3.77 -34.38
C PRO A 346 9.16 -4.67 -35.02
N LYS A 347 9.74 -4.21 -36.14
CA LYS A 347 10.93 -4.83 -36.73
C LYS A 347 12.17 -4.27 -36.03
N PHE A 348 13.05 -5.14 -35.56
CA PHE A 348 14.25 -4.77 -34.80
C PHE A 348 15.54 -4.71 -35.64
N ASP A 349 15.49 -4.81 -36.96
CA ASP A 349 16.64 -4.88 -37.88
C ASP A 349 17.62 -3.72 -37.71
N SER A 350 17.14 -2.54 -37.28
CA SER A 350 17.95 -1.32 -37.05
C SER A 350 18.20 -1.01 -35.59
N TYR A 351 17.90 -1.94 -34.67
CA TYR A 351 18.09 -1.72 -33.24
C TYR A 351 19.41 -2.35 -32.76
N ARG A 352 20.08 -1.68 -31.84
CA ARG A 352 21.12 -2.30 -31.02
C ARG A 352 20.47 -3.27 -30.07
N LYS A 353 21.07 -4.43 -29.88
CA LYS A 353 20.55 -5.52 -29.06
C LYS A 353 21.59 -5.95 -28.03
N ILE A 354 21.13 -6.12 -26.81
CA ILE A 354 21.88 -6.78 -25.73
C ILE A 354 21.12 -8.02 -25.29
N ILE A 355 21.86 -9.12 -25.09
CA ILE A 355 21.34 -10.34 -24.48
C ILE A 355 22.00 -10.47 -23.11
N HIS A 356 21.19 -10.49 -22.07
CA HIS A 356 21.64 -10.66 -20.69
C HIS A 356 21.98 -12.12 -20.38
N PRO A 357 22.73 -12.40 -19.29
CA PRO A 357 22.96 -13.76 -18.84
C PRO A 357 21.64 -14.50 -18.62
N PRO A 358 21.50 -15.74 -19.12
CA PRO A 358 20.27 -16.49 -18.97
C PRO A 358 20.04 -16.90 -17.51
N ILE A 359 18.78 -16.95 -17.10
CA ILE A 359 18.37 -17.40 -15.76
C ILE A 359 17.76 -18.80 -15.91
N LYS A 360 18.23 -19.76 -15.12
CA LYS A 360 17.63 -21.09 -15.06
C LYS A 360 16.46 -21.05 -14.07
N LEU A 361 15.25 -21.25 -14.60
CA LEU A 361 13.99 -21.14 -13.87
C LEU A 361 12.95 -22.10 -14.49
N PHE A 362 11.89 -22.40 -13.75
CA PHE A 362 10.77 -23.26 -14.18
C PHE A 362 11.20 -24.68 -14.56
N THR A 363 11.63 -25.40 -13.53
CA THR A 363 11.92 -26.83 -13.62
C THR A 363 10.67 -27.70 -13.66
N LYS A 364 9.51 -27.14 -13.34
CA LYS A 364 8.18 -27.73 -13.33
C LYS A 364 7.20 -26.85 -14.13
N ASP A 365 6.00 -27.38 -14.40
CA ASP A 365 4.91 -26.61 -15.00
C ASP A 365 4.59 -25.36 -14.15
N PHE A 366 4.18 -24.30 -14.80
CA PHE A 366 3.88 -23.01 -14.21
C PHE A 366 2.63 -22.37 -14.85
N ASN A 367 2.01 -21.45 -14.13
CA ASN A 367 0.92 -20.62 -14.64
C ASN A 367 1.43 -19.22 -14.99
N SER A 368 0.75 -18.56 -15.90
CA SER A 368 1.00 -17.17 -16.29
C SER A 368 -0.18 -16.29 -15.93
N TYR A 369 0.09 -15.11 -15.34
CA TYR A 369 -0.91 -14.15 -14.89
C TYR A 369 -0.70 -12.79 -15.54
N CYS A 370 -1.76 -12.25 -16.12
CA CYS A 370 -1.78 -10.97 -16.81
C CYS A 370 -2.57 -9.93 -15.99
N PHE A 371 -1.90 -9.17 -15.15
CA PHE A 371 -2.47 -8.00 -14.46
C PHE A 371 -2.27 -6.76 -15.34
N ASN A 372 -2.94 -6.72 -16.48
CA ASN A 372 -2.69 -5.74 -17.53
C ASN A 372 -2.96 -4.30 -17.09
N ASP A 373 -4.00 -4.06 -16.31
CA ASP A 373 -4.38 -2.71 -15.90
C ASP A 373 -3.38 -2.16 -14.86
N PHE A 374 -2.88 -3.02 -13.96
CA PHE A 374 -1.75 -2.67 -13.09
C PHE A 374 -0.43 -2.59 -13.86
N GLY A 375 -0.29 -3.37 -14.93
CA GLY A 375 0.92 -3.48 -15.74
C GLY A 375 1.96 -4.41 -15.13
N LEU A 376 1.53 -5.55 -14.63
CA LEU A 376 2.41 -6.59 -14.08
C LEU A 376 2.09 -7.94 -14.72
N PHE A 377 3.12 -8.64 -15.14
CA PHE A 377 3.04 -9.92 -15.84
C PHE A 377 3.87 -10.93 -15.07
N VAL A 378 3.27 -12.08 -14.74
CA VAL A 378 3.87 -13.05 -13.80
C VAL A 378 3.81 -14.45 -14.38
N TRP A 379 4.88 -15.19 -14.20
CA TRP A 379 4.95 -16.65 -14.38
C TRP A 379 5.36 -17.25 -13.05
N ARG A 380 4.64 -18.25 -12.58
CA ARG A 380 4.96 -18.88 -11.32
C ARG A 380 4.46 -20.30 -11.18
N ASN A 381 5.13 -21.07 -10.36
CA ASN A 381 4.63 -22.28 -9.71
C ASN A 381 4.80 -22.13 -8.18
N GLU A 382 4.73 -23.23 -7.43
CA GLU A 382 4.89 -23.22 -5.97
C GLU A 382 6.27 -22.73 -5.51
N ASP A 383 7.33 -23.08 -6.27
CA ASP A 383 8.73 -22.92 -5.87
C ASP A 383 9.46 -21.78 -6.62
N GLU A 384 8.90 -21.34 -7.75
CA GLU A 384 9.59 -20.48 -8.70
C GLU A 384 8.66 -19.34 -9.17
N TYR A 385 9.23 -18.15 -9.26
CA TYR A 385 8.51 -16.93 -9.61
C TYR A 385 9.36 -16.04 -10.51
N LEU A 386 8.71 -15.46 -11.52
CA LEU A 386 9.25 -14.44 -12.40
C LEU A 386 8.16 -13.42 -12.67
N SER A 387 8.48 -12.15 -12.51
CA SER A 387 7.59 -11.06 -12.93
C SER A 387 8.31 -10.03 -13.78
N ILE A 388 7.53 -9.26 -14.54
CA ILE A 388 8.00 -8.07 -15.25
C ILE A 388 6.97 -6.95 -15.12
N ARG A 389 7.44 -5.75 -14.77
CA ARG A 389 6.64 -4.54 -14.64
C ARG A 389 6.61 -3.78 -15.98
N CYS A 390 5.42 -3.55 -16.57
CA CYS A 390 5.27 -2.75 -17.78
C CYS A 390 3.82 -2.24 -17.93
N GLY A 391 3.55 -1.01 -17.57
CA GLY A 391 2.20 -0.45 -17.64
C GLY A 391 2.12 0.97 -17.14
N LEU A 392 0.94 1.38 -16.69
CA LEU A 392 0.72 2.71 -16.11
C LEU A 392 1.59 2.90 -14.87
N ILE A 393 2.20 4.05 -14.72
CA ILE A 393 2.74 4.46 -13.42
C ILE A 393 1.58 4.84 -12.49
N GLY A 394 1.78 4.63 -11.19
CA GLY A 394 0.72 4.70 -10.18
C GLY A 394 -0.19 5.93 -10.26
N GLN A 395 -1.39 5.76 -9.71
CA GLN A 395 -2.44 6.77 -9.68
C GLN A 395 -2.80 7.29 -11.09
N ASN A 396 -3.10 6.35 -12.01
CA ASN A 396 -3.50 6.64 -13.39
C ASN A 396 -2.46 7.50 -14.16
N GLY A 397 -1.18 7.15 -14.07
CA GLY A 397 -0.10 7.80 -14.80
C GLY A 397 0.38 9.12 -14.17
N ILE A 398 0.03 9.41 -12.92
CA ILE A 398 0.53 10.58 -12.19
C ILE A 398 1.85 10.28 -11.48
N GLY A 399 2.14 9.00 -11.24
CA GLY A 399 3.39 8.53 -10.67
C GLY A 399 3.40 8.49 -9.14
N GLY A 400 2.23 8.52 -8.49
CA GLY A 400 2.13 8.30 -7.05
C GLY A 400 2.53 6.87 -6.69
N HIS A 401 3.29 6.71 -5.62
CA HIS A 401 3.79 5.43 -5.09
C HIS A 401 4.58 4.57 -6.08
N SER A 402 4.98 5.10 -7.23
CA SER A 402 5.74 4.37 -8.25
C SER A 402 7.24 4.59 -8.12
N HIS A 403 8.00 3.61 -8.60
CA HIS A 403 9.45 3.67 -8.77
C HIS A 403 9.83 3.74 -10.25
N TYR A 404 11.10 3.97 -10.57
CA TYR A 404 11.63 3.87 -11.92
C TYR A 404 11.88 2.41 -12.30
N ASP A 405 10.83 1.60 -12.21
CA ASP A 405 10.81 0.14 -12.30
C ASP A 405 10.25 -0.42 -13.61
N GLN A 406 9.95 0.43 -14.60
CA GLN A 406 9.44 -0.04 -15.89
C GLN A 406 10.43 -1.01 -16.55
N LEU A 407 9.89 -2.13 -17.05
CA LEU A 407 10.64 -3.25 -17.62
C LEU A 407 11.55 -3.96 -16.60
N SER A 408 11.43 -3.67 -15.31
CA SER A 408 12.14 -4.40 -14.27
C SER A 408 11.53 -5.78 -14.06
N ILE A 409 12.40 -6.73 -13.73
CA ILE A 409 12.02 -8.08 -13.35
C ILE A 409 12.24 -8.32 -11.87
N GLU A 410 11.46 -9.24 -11.31
CA GLU A 410 11.79 -9.94 -10.09
C GLU A 410 11.84 -11.44 -10.38
N CYS A 411 12.69 -12.14 -9.67
CA CYS A 411 12.90 -13.57 -9.87
C CYS A 411 13.24 -14.26 -8.54
N PHE A 412 12.49 -15.30 -8.20
CA PHE A 412 12.69 -16.12 -7.00
C PHE A 412 12.74 -17.59 -7.38
N ALA A 413 13.74 -18.31 -6.88
CA ALA A 413 13.88 -19.76 -7.05
C ALA A 413 14.76 -20.33 -5.96
N LYS A 414 14.59 -21.62 -5.63
CA LYS A 414 15.39 -22.34 -4.63
C LYS A 414 15.40 -21.62 -3.26
N ASN A 415 14.25 -21.09 -2.88
CA ASN A 415 14.04 -20.33 -1.64
C ASN A 415 14.94 -19.09 -1.49
N GLN A 416 15.32 -18.47 -2.61
CA GLN A 416 16.08 -17.21 -2.60
C GLN A 416 15.73 -16.30 -3.76
N TRP A 417 15.86 -15.01 -3.53
CA TRP A 417 15.74 -14.01 -4.58
C TRP A 417 16.98 -14.00 -5.46
N ILE A 418 16.77 -14.10 -6.77
CA ILE A 418 17.80 -13.89 -7.79
C ILE A 418 17.79 -12.42 -8.22
N ALA A 419 16.59 -11.87 -8.41
CA ALA A 419 16.34 -10.46 -8.66
C ALA A 419 15.16 -10.02 -7.79
N ARG A 420 15.27 -8.88 -7.10
CA ARG A 420 14.26 -8.40 -6.15
C ARG A 420 14.14 -6.89 -6.23
N ASP A 421 12.93 -6.37 -6.09
CA ASP A 421 12.71 -4.94 -5.87
C ASP A 421 13.35 -4.52 -4.52
N PRO A 422 14.09 -3.41 -4.47
CA PRO A 422 14.79 -2.99 -3.25
C PRO A 422 13.86 -2.48 -2.15
N GLY A 423 12.60 -2.20 -2.44
CA GLY A 423 11.64 -1.57 -1.55
C GLY A 423 11.81 -0.05 -1.47
N THR A 424 11.39 0.56 -0.37
CA THR A 424 11.28 2.04 -0.25
C THR A 424 12.39 2.68 0.57
N GLY A 425 12.90 1.99 1.57
CA GLY A 425 13.88 2.53 2.52
C GLY A 425 13.27 3.54 3.48
N THR A 426 13.11 4.77 3.04
CA THR A 426 12.56 5.88 3.84
C THR A 426 11.83 6.90 2.96
N TYR A 427 11.20 7.92 3.56
CA TYR A 427 10.56 9.01 2.80
C TYR A 427 11.27 10.34 3.01
N THR A 428 10.88 11.12 4.03
CA THR A 428 11.18 12.55 4.08
C THR A 428 12.46 12.91 4.82
N ASP A 429 12.92 12.09 5.73
CA ASP A 429 14.07 12.37 6.57
C ASP A 429 15.42 12.20 5.86
N ASP A 430 15.46 11.42 4.76
CA ASP A 430 16.66 11.21 3.93
C ASP A 430 16.25 11.07 2.46
N LEU A 431 16.22 12.19 1.75
CA LEU A 431 15.83 12.24 0.34
C LEU A 431 16.83 11.56 -0.59
N GLU A 432 18.12 11.51 -0.22
CA GLU A 432 19.12 10.79 -1.01
C GLU A 432 18.85 9.30 -0.99
N THR A 433 18.67 8.73 0.19
CA THR A 433 18.29 7.31 0.33
C THR A 433 16.95 7.05 -0.37
N ARG A 434 15.93 7.89 -0.18
CA ARG A 434 14.64 7.77 -0.88
C ARG A 434 14.81 7.71 -2.39
N ASN A 435 15.59 8.62 -2.98
CA ASN A 435 15.78 8.70 -4.42
C ASN A 435 16.61 7.54 -4.97
N ASN A 436 17.57 7.03 -4.20
CA ASN A 436 18.31 5.82 -4.57
C ASN A 436 17.37 4.61 -4.68
N PHE A 437 16.53 4.36 -3.66
CA PHE A 437 15.63 3.21 -3.63
C PHE A 437 14.61 3.21 -4.79
N ARG A 438 14.12 4.34 -5.23
CA ARG A 438 13.19 4.42 -6.36
C ARG A 438 13.86 4.64 -7.73
N SER A 439 15.21 4.70 -7.79
CA SER A 439 15.94 4.96 -9.03
C SER A 439 16.02 3.71 -9.93
N ILE A 440 16.21 3.93 -11.24
CA ILE A 440 16.35 2.85 -12.22
C ILE A 440 17.55 1.95 -11.91
N GLY A 441 18.64 2.50 -11.35
CA GLY A 441 19.85 1.75 -11.01
C GLY A 441 19.67 0.74 -9.87
N TYR A 442 18.62 0.90 -9.06
CA TYR A 442 18.27 -0.01 -7.98
C TYR A 442 17.31 -1.12 -8.41
N HIS A 443 16.74 -1.04 -9.62
CA HIS A 443 15.80 -2.02 -10.15
C HIS A 443 16.42 -2.84 -11.28
N TRP A 444 15.88 -4.03 -11.52
CA TRP A 444 16.35 -4.98 -12.53
C TRP A 444 15.77 -4.68 -13.92
N GLY A 445 15.62 -3.40 -14.25
CA GLY A 445 15.21 -2.88 -15.54
C GLY A 445 16.34 -2.93 -16.58
N PRO A 446 16.15 -2.30 -17.75
CA PRO A 446 17.23 -2.16 -18.74
C PRO A 446 18.46 -1.51 -18.13
N ASN A 447 19.65 -2.08 -18.35
CA ASN A 447 20.90 -1.54 -17.83
C ASN A 447 21.38 -0.39 -18.74
N ILE A 448 21.08 0.83 -18.31
CA ILE A 448 21.31 2.06 -19.08
C ILE A 448 22.00 3.11 -18.22
N GLU A 449 22.91 3.86 -18.85
CA GLU A 449 23.49 5.07 -18.27
C GLU A 449 22.71 6.28 -18.75
N LEU A 450 21.78 6.75 -17.95
CA LEU A 450 21.04 7.99 -18.20
C LEU A 450 21.04 8.84 -16.93
N GLU A 451 21.36 10.11 -17.09
CA GLU A 451 21.09 11.09 -16.04
C GLU A 451 19.59 11.37 -16.01
N PHE A 452 18.96 11.00 -14.91
CA PHE A 452 17.60 11.41 -14.62
C PHE A 452 17.63 12.76 -13.91
N PRO A 453 16.68 13.66 -14.21
CA PRO A 453 16.49 14.86 -13.42
C PRO A 453 16.33 14.48 -11.95
N LYS A 454 17.03 15.17 -11.05
CA LYS A 454 16.85 14.96 -9.61
C LYS A 454 15.44 15.33 -9.24
N GLU A 455 14.76 14.42 -8.53
CA GLU A 455 13.47 14.75 -7.94
C GLU A 455 13.66 15.82 -6.87
N ASP A 456 12.79 16.81 -6.87
CA ASP A 456 12.81 17.84 -5.83
C ASP A 456 12.08 17.35 -4.55
N GLU A 457 12.17 18.14 -3.48
CA GLU A 457 11.57 17.82 -2.20
C GLU A 457 10.05 17.58 -2.29
N PHE A 458 9.36 18.28 -3.20
CA PHE A 458 7.92 18.19 -3.36
C PHE A 458 7.47 16.93 -4.13
N ASP A 459 8.41 16.28 -4.81
CA ASP A 459 8.18 15.08 -5.60
C ASP A 459 8.58 13.78 -4.89
N CYS A 460 8.85 13.85 -3.58
CA CYS A 460 9.21 12.71 -2.74
C CYS A 460 8.23 11.52 -2.86
N PHE A 461 6.95 11.77 -3.12
CA PHE A 461 5.90 10.76 -3.24
C PHE A 461 5.43 10.49 -4.68
N ARG A 462 6.10 11.10 -5.70
CA ARG A 462 5.69 10.98 -7.10
C ARG A 462 6.86 10.96 -8.04
N LEU A 463 6.67 10.27 -9.17
CA LEU A 463 7.59 10.32 -10.29
C LEU A 463 7.11 11.33 -11.34
N ASN A 464 7.98 12.26 -11.72
CA ASN A 464 7.62 13.32 -12.68
C ASN A 464 8.08 13.03 -14.11
N PHE A 465 9.16 12.27 -14.25
CA PHE A 465 9.90 12.11 -15.51
C PHE A 465 9.74 10.73 -16.12
N MET A 466 9.01 9.84 -15.46
CA MET A 466 8.73 8.51 -15.98
C MET A 466 7.52 8.52 -16.91
N SER A 467 7.59 7.79 -18.02
CA SER A 467 6.45 7.49 -18.85
C SER A 467 5.87 6.11 -18.53
N ASP A 468 4.64 5.90 -18.95
CA ASP A 468 3.99 4.60 -18.85
C ASP A 468 4.69 3.57 -19.74
N GLY A 469 4.72 2.32 -19.31
CA GLY A 469 5.10 1.19 -20.14
C GLY A 469 3.96 0.77 -21.08
N THR A 470 4.31 0.10 -22.16
CA THR A 470 3.35 -0.49 -23.11
C THR A 470 3.73 -1.93 -23.38
N THR A 471 2.85 -2.86 -23.08
CA THR A 471 3.00 -4.28 -23.39
C THR A 471 2.49 -4.56 -24.79
N LEU A 472 3.31 -5.22 -25.61
CA LEU A 472 2.98 -5.61 -26.98
C LEU A 472 2.56 -7.07 -27.06
N THR A 473 3.28 -7.96 -26.35
CA THR A 473 2.90 -9.38 -26.24
C THR A 473 3.12 -9.88 -24.82
N PHE A 474 2.23 -10.77 -24.41
CA PHE A 474 2.36 -11.60 -23.22
C PHE A 474 1.64 -12.93 -23.44
N ASN A 475 2.29 -14.02 -23.12
CA ASN A 475 1.73 -15.37 -23.11
C ASN A 475 2.52 -16.27 -22.15
N ASP A 476 2.20 -17.55 -22.11
CA ASP A 476 2.81 -18.52 -21.20
C ASP A 476 4.34 -18.60 -21.27
N HIS A 477 4.94 -18.22 -22.40
CA HIS A 477 6.39 -18.37 -22.61
C HIS A 477 7.10 -17.10 -23.04
N SER A 478 6.42 -15.98 -23.19
CA SER A 478 7.08 -14.76 -23.67
C SER A 478 6.40 -13.47 -23.28
N PHE A 479 7.21 -12.44 -23.22
CA PHE A 479 6.81 -11.05 -23.07
C PHE A 479 7.60 -10.17 -24.05
N LEU A 480 6.96 -9.14 -24.57
CA LEU A 480 7.60 -8.01 -25.22
C LEU A 480 6.85 -6.73 -24.85
N GLY A 481 7.55 -5.77 -24.31
CA GLY A 481 7.03 -4.44 -24.01
C GLY A 481 8.09 -3.37 -24.22
N PHE A 482 7.68 -2.12 -24.07
CA PHE A 482 8.59 -0.98 -24.09
C PHE A 482 8.20 0.09 -23.07
N ALA A 483 9.18 0.89 -22.68
CA ALA A 483 8.99 2.12 -21.94
C ALA A 483 9.90 3.22 -22.49
N GLU A 484 9.57 4.48 -22.18
CA GLU A 484 10.41 5.63 -22.51
C GLU A 484 11.12 6.10 -21.26
N PHE A 485 12.46 6.19 -21.35
CA PHE A 485 13.34 6.70 -20.31
C PHE A 485 13.98 7.98 -20.83
N ASN A 486 13.63 9.12 -20.25
CA ASN A 486 14.16 10.45 -20.64
C ASN A 486 14.10 10.68 -22.17
N GLY A 487 12.98 10.28 -22.82
CA GLY A 487 12.78 10.41 -24.27
C GLY A 487 13.38 9.27 -25.13
N TYR A 488 14.10 8.33 -24.52
CA TYR A 488 14.62 7.15 -25.22
C TYR A 488 13.69 5.96 -25.05
N LYS A 489 13.25 5.40 -26.17
CA LYS A 489 12.40 4.19 -26.16
C LYS A 489 13.26 2.94 -26.10
N ILE A 490 13.01 2.11 -25.09
CA ILE A 490 13.69 0.85 -24.87
C ILE A 490 12.65 -0.26 -24.88
N TYR A 491 12.94 -1.35 -25.58
CA TYR A 491 12.13 -2.55 -25.62
C TYR A 491 12.85 -3.63 -24.81
N ARG A 492 12.09 -4.39 -24.04
CA ARG A 492 12.57 -5.62 -23.40
C ARG A 492 11.73 -6.78 -23.86
N LYS A 493 12.42 -7.83 -24.35
CA LYS A 493 11.84 -9.12 -24.67
C LYS A 493 12.31 -10.15 -23.63
N LEU A 494 11.38 -10.97 -23.20
CA LEU A 494 11.61 -12.07 -22.31
C LEU A 494 11.06 -13.34 -22.98
N SER A 495 11.83 -14.43 -22.97
CA SER A 495 11.44 -15.73 -23.51
C SER A 495 11.78 -16.82 -22.51
N ILE A 496 10.88 -17.79 -22.36
CA ILE A 496 11.05 -18.96 -21.47
C ILE A 496 11.07 -20.20 -22.35
N GLU A 497 12.22 -20.87 -22.45
CA GLU A 497 12.41 -22.04 -23.27
C GLU A 497 13.17 -23.13 -22.49
N ASN A 498 12.57 -24.31 -22.35
CA ASN A 498 13.18 -25.46 -21.63
C ASN A 498 13.71 -25.10 -20.23
N GLY A 499 12.98 -24.29 -19.47
CA GLY A 499 13.38 -23.86 -18.14
C GLY A 499 14.53 -22.83 -18.11
N ILE A 500 14.74 -22.14 -19.23
CA ILE A 500 15.73 -21.06 -19.34
C ILE A 500 15.01 -19.77 -19.73
N VAL A 501 15.19 -18.73 -18.93
CA VAL A 501 14.71 -17.38 -19.20
C VAL A 501 15.81 -16.61 -19.92
N VAL A 502 15.50 -16.09 -21.11
CA VAL A 502 16.38 -15.22 -21.88
C VAL A 502 15.79 -13.82 -21.93
N ILE A 503 16.60 -12.83 -21.59
CA ILE A 503 16.22 -11.42 -21.58
C ILE A 503 17.05 -10.67 -22.62
N GLU A 504 16.33 -9.95 -23.48
CA GLU A 504 16.90 -9.18 -24.60
C GLU A 504 16.40 -7.74 -24.54
N ASP A 505 17.31 -6.78 -24.52
CA ASP A 505 16.97 -5.36 -24.60
C ASP A 505 17.34 -4.77 -25.97
N PHE A 506 16.48 -3.88 -26.48
CA PHE A 506 16.65 -3.25 -27.79
C PHE A 506 16.48 -1.73 -27.66
N SER A 507 17.40 -0.97 -28.29
CA SER A 507 17.30 0.49 -28.44
C SER A 507 17.88 0.95 -29.76
N LYS A 508 17.30 2.01 -30.34
CA LYS A 508 17.85 2.64 -31.55
C LYS A 508 19.03 3.55 -31.26
N ASN A 509 18.94 4.34 -30.19
CA ASN A 509 19.76 5.53 -29.99
C ASN A 509 20.48 5.54 -28.64
N LEU A 510 20.43 4.44 -27.89
CA LEU A 510 21.03 4.35 -26.58
C LEU A 510 21.95 3.13 -26.51
N ASP A 511 23.11 3.30 -25.87
CA ASP A 511 23.99 2.19 -25.55
C ASP A 511 23.44 1.43 -24.35
N LEU A 512 23.18 0.16 -24.58
CA LEU A 512 22.71 -0.77 -23.56
C LEU A 512 23.90 -1.56 -23.02
N LYS A 513 23.90 -1.88 -21.72
CA LYS A 513 24.93 -2.66 -21.06
C LYS A 513 24.38 -3.99 -20.56
N LYS A 514 25.22 -5.04 -20.61
CA LYS A 514 24.91 -6.31 -19.95
C LYS A 514 25.01 -6.15 -18.44
N TYR A 515 24.21 -6.92 -17.72
CA TYR A 515 24.48 -7.13 -16.30
C TYR A 515 25.77 -7.94 -16.15
N THR A 516 26.63 -7.50 -15.26
CA THR A 516 27.84 -8.23 -14.86
C THR A 516 27.54 -9.18 -13.72
N SER A 517 26.73 -8.74 -12.78
CA SER A 517 26.12 -9.56 -11.74
C SER A 517 24.73 -9.04 -11.43
N TRP A 518 23.87 -9.89 -10.89
CA TRP A 518 22.57 -9.47 -10.41
C TRP A 518 22.75 -8.88 -9.00
N GLY A 519 22.13 -7.71 -8.72
CA GLY A 519 22.23 -6.99 -7.44
C GLY A 519 23.32 -5.94 -7.39
N GLU A 520 23.90 -5.57 -8.53
CA GLU A 520 24.83 -4.44 -8.64
C GLU A 520 24.20 -3.34 -9.50
N THR A 521 24.43 -2.08 -9.11
CA THR A 521 24.08 -0.92 -9.94
C THR A 521 24.94 -0.89 -11.20
N THR A 522 24.61 -0.03 -12.17
CA THR A 522 25.43 0.26 -13.36
C THR A 522 26.85 0.69 -13.01
N GLU A 523 27.08 1.23 -11.83
CA GLU A 523 28.38 1.69 -11.30
C GLU A 523 29.11 0.60 -10.49
N GLY A 524 28.57 -0.63 -10.40
CA GLY A 524 29.15 -1.73 -9.61
C GLY A 524 28.92 -1.59 -8.10
N ILE A 525 28.01 -0.72 -7.68
CA ILE A 525 27.63 -0.53 -6.28
C ILE A 525 26.59 -1.59 -5.91
N LYS A 526 26.82 -2.29 -4.79
CA LYS A 526 25.88 -3.30 -4.28
C LYS A 526 24.55 -2.62 -3.87
N VAL A 527 23.45 -3.09 -4.42
CA VAL A 527 22.12 -2.55 -4.10
C VAL A 527 21.77 -2.91 -2.65
N LYS A 528 21.34 -1.90 -1.89
CA LYS A 528 20.78 -2.09 -0.56
C LYS A 528 19.32 -2.52 -0.67
N PHE A 529 18.84 -3.28 0.30
CA PHE A 529 17.46 -3.72 0.38
C PHE A 529 16.77 -3.17 1.63
N SER A 530 15.49 -2.87 1.50
CA SER A 530 14.62 -2.53 2.62
C SER A 530 13.74 -3.73 2.96
N ASN A 531 13.90 -4.27 4.16
CA ASN A 531 13.05 -5.32 4.71
C ASN A 531 11.84 -4.74 5.45
N GLY A 532 11.17 -3.76 4.85
CA GLY A 532 10.14 -2.92 5.42
C GLY A 532 10.64 -1.51 5.69
N TYR A 533 9.71 -0.61 5.99
CA TYR A 533 10.01 0.81 6.17
C TYR A 533 11.07 1.05 7.25
N LYS A 534 12.09 1.86 6.93
CA LYS A 534 13.27 2.18 7.78
C LYS A 534 14.14 0.97 8.18
N ARG A 535 14.02 -0.17 7.51
CA ARG A 535 14.80 -1.39 7.77
C ARG A 535 15.72 -1.69 6.60
N ILE A 536 16.74 -0.87 6.43
CA ILE A 536 17.72 -0.97 5.32
C ILE A 536 18.87 -1.89 5.72
N SER A 537 19.20 -2.88 4.88
CA SER A 537 20.28 -3.85 5.05
C SER A 537 21.33 -3.76 3.95
#